data_27a0814482dacdee487e0b96f26d92bc
#
_entry.id   27a0814482dacdee487e0b96f26d92bc
#
_cell.length_a   1.000
_cell.length_b   1.000
_cell.length_c   1.000
_cell.angle_alpha   90.00
_cell.angle_beta   90.00
_cell.angle_gamma   90.00
#
_symmetry.space_group_name_H-M   'P 1'
#
loop_
_entity.id
_entity.type
_entity.pdbx_description
1 polymer ?
#
loop_
_entity_poly.entity_id
_entity_poly.type
_entity_poly.pdbx_seq_one_letter_code
_entity_poly.pdbx_strand_id
1 'polypeptide(L)'
;MNSILVELDASNTGTAGVTLTAFIQDVSSTLGSITSIVSSSDVATVTTGSAHGLQVGMYVHVTASSTAYVNGIYKVASVPSSTTFTYAQNSNASNGTAAGTIVIYKAYHIVKDVSIPANSTLKIVSGQKIILNANDKLYAYASAATVDVIAGILQEVS
;
A
#
# COMPACT_ATOMS: atom_id res chain seq x y z
N MET A 1 -17.35 -5.53 -11.89
CA MET A 1 -18.25 -5.87 -10.77
C MET A 1 -17.59 -5.51 -9.49
N ASN A 2 -18.34 -5.00 -8.53
CA ASN A 2 -17.83 -4.61 -7.23
C ASN A 2 -17.96 -5.78 -6.24
N SER A 3 -17.13 -5.80 -5.23
CA SER A 3 -17.19 -6.75 -4.13
C SER A 3 -17.32 -5.98 -2.80
N ILE A 4 -17.77 -6.66 -1.77
CA ILE A 4 -17.86 -6.07 -0.42
C ILE A 4 -17.00 -6.91 0.52
N LEU A 5 -16.02 -6.29 1.14
CA LEU A 5 -15.31 -6.86 2.29
C LEU A 5 -16.22 -6.72 3.52
N VAL A 6 -16.63 -7.83 4.08
CA VAL A 6 -17.55 -7.89 5.22
C VAL A 6 -16.85 -8.30 6.51
N GLU A 7 -15.68 -8.93 6.38
CA GLU A 7 -14.88 -9.40 7.51
C GLU A 7 -13.41 -9.32 7.16
N LEU A 8 -12.60 -8.89 8.10
CA LEU A 8 -11.15 -8.97 8.05
C LEU A 8 -10.64 -9.19 9.48
N ASP A 9 -10.15 -10.38 9.72
CA ASP A 9 -9.61 -10.80 11.01
C ASP A 9 -8.14 -11.18 10.85
N ALA A 10 -7.34 -10.93 11.87
CA ALA A 10 -5.94 -11.30 11.90
C ALA A 10 -5.60 -11.96 13.23
N SER A 11 -5.05 -13.17 13.18
CA SER A 11 -4.66 -13.97 14.34
C SER A 11 -3.15 -14.09 14.44
N ASN A 12 -2.57 -13.64 15.56
CA ASN A 12 -1.18 -13.87 15.88
C ASN A 12 -1.05 -15.20 16.65
N THR A 13 -0.53 -16.22 16.00
CA THR A 13 -0.28 -17.56 16.57
C THR A 13 1.09 -17.69 17.23
N GLY A 14 1.89 -16.62 17.21
CA GLY A 14 3.22 -16.57 17.79
C GLY A 14 3.23 -16.22 19.29
N THR A 15 4.39 -16.38 19.91
CA THR A 15 4.61 -16.12 21.34
C THR A 15 5.04 -14.68 21.64
N ALA A 16 5.22 -13.84 20.63
CA ALA A 16 5.55 -12.43 20.73
C ALA A 16 4.49 -11.54 20.07
N GLY A 17 4.35 -10.30 20.52
CA GLY A 17 3.50 -9.32 19.86
C GLY A 17 4.04 -8.96 18.46
N VAL A 18 3.14 -8.74 17.52
CA VAL A 18 3.45 -8.34 16.14
C VAL A 18 2.65 -7.10 15.76
N THR A 19 3.07 -6.41 14.70
CA THR A 19 2.27 -5.35 14.08
C THR A 19 1.71 -5.81 12.75
N LEU A 20 0.50 -5.36 12.43
CA LEU A 20 -0.17 -5.63 11.16
C LEU A 20 -0.50 -4.31 10.45
N THR A 21 -0.32 -4.32 9.14
CA THR A 21 -0.84 -3.29 8.23
C THR A 21 -1.71 -3.97 7.17
N ALA A 22 -2.93 -3.44 6.97
CA ALA A 22 -3.80 -3.86 5.88
C ALA A 22 -4.26 -2.63 5.09
N PHE A 23 -4.25 -2.73 3.77
CA PHE A 23 -4.63 -1.64 2.89
C PHE A 23 -5.29 -2.14 1.59
N ILE A 24 -6.03 -1.24 0.94
CA ILE A 24 -6.60 -1.44 -0.37
C ILE A 24 -5.74 -0.70 -1.39
N GLN A 25 -5.30 -1.40 -2.42
CA GLN A 25 -4.74 -0.81 -3.64
C GLN A 25 -5.89 -0.52 -4.60
N ASP A 26 -6.12 0.76 -4.87
CA ASP A 26 -7.11 1.20 -5.84
C ASP A 26 -6.52 1.10 -7.25
N VAL A 27 -6.94 0.08 -7.98
CA VAL A 27 -6.42 -0.18 -9.34
C VAL A 27 -6.97 0.83 -10.36
N SER A 28 -8.11 1.44 -10.08
CA SER A 28 -8.67 2.50 -10.94
C SER A 28 -7.88 3.81 -10.89
N SER A 29 -7.05 3.98 -9.86
CA SER A 29 -6.28 5.21 -9.58
C SER A 29 -4.79 5.09 -9.91
N THR A 30 -4.44 4.39 -10.99
CA THR A 30 -3.06 4.43 -11.50
C THR A 30 -2.64 5.86 -11.82
N LEU A 31 -1.41 6.22 -11.45
CA LEU A 31 -0.87 7.57 -11.67
C LEU A 31 -0.39 7.80 -13.12
N GLY A 32 -1.04 7.22 -14.12
CA GLY A 32 -0.62 7.35 -15.52
C GLY A 32 0.80 6.83 -15.76
N SER A 33 1.45 7.33 -16.81
CA SER A 33 2.83 6.93 -17.11
C SER A 33 3.80 7.54 -16.10
N ILE A 34 4.64 6.70 -15.49
CA ILE A 34 5.75 7.16 -14.65
C ILE A 34 6.95 7.43 -15.56
N THR A 35 7.39 8.67 -15.61
CA THR A 35 8.52 9.09 -16.46
C THR A 35 9.85 8.77 -15.82
N SER A 36 9.94 8.96 -14.49
CA SER A 36 11.15 8.59 -13.73
C SER A 36 10.86 8.43 -12.24
N ILE A 37 11.66 7.61 -11.57
CA ILE A 37 11.87 7.64 -10.13
C ILE A 37 13.36 7.77 -9.88
N VAL A 38 13.76 8.84 -9.24
CA VAL A 38 15.16 9.11 -8.88
C VAL A 38 15.28 9.07 -7.36
N SER A 39 16.17 8.21 -6.87
CA SER A 39 16.45 8.07 -5.45
C SER A 39 17.76 8.78 -5.09
N SER A 40 17.73 9.59 -4.04
CA SER A 40 18.89 10.26 -3.48
C SER A 40 18.68 10.48 -1.98
N SER A 41 19.66 10.08 -1.17
CA SER A 41 19.64 10.27 0.30
C SER A 41 18.33 9.77 0.94
N ASP A 42 17.91 8.55 0.60
CA ASP A 42 16.70 7.88 1.07
C ASP A 42 15.37 8.61 0.72
N VAL A 43 15.43 9.50 -0.26
CA VAL A 43 14.24 10.15 -0.82
C VAL A 43 14.08 9.76 -2.28
N ALA A 44 12.91 9.26 -2.63
CA ALA A 44 12.53 9.05 -4.03
C ALA A 44 11.78 10.27 -4.54
N THR A 45 12.21 10.80 -5.68
CA THR A 45 11.50 11.80 -6.46
C THR A 45 10.87 11.11 -7.67
N VAL A 46 9.55 11.18 -7.75
CA VAL A 46 8.76 10.60 -8.83
C VAL A 46 8.29 11.68 -9.78
N THR A 47 8.49 11.46 -11.08
CA THR A 47 7.92 12.30 -12.13
C THR A 47 6.92 11.50 -12.94
N THR A 48 5.73 12.07 -13.16
CA THR A 48 4.64 11.49 -13.95
C THR A 48 4.46 12.24 -15.27
N GLY A 49 3.98 11.56 -16.30
CA GLY A 49 3.71 12.17 -17.60
C GLY A 49 2.47 13.07 -17.63
N SER A 50 1.63 13.00 -16.60
CA SER A 50 0.42 13.83 -16.45
C SER A 50 0.19 14.15 -14.97
N ALA A 51 -0.71 15.08 -14.67
CA ALA A 51 -1.03 15.45 -13.30
C ALA A 51 -1.51 14.24 -12.48
N HIS A 52 -0.88 14.00 -11.34
CA HIS A 52 -1.11 12.80 -10.50
C HIS A 52 -2.22 12.99 -9.46
N GLY A 53 -2.63 14.20 -9.15
CA GLY A 53 -3.70 14.49 -8.19
C GLY A 53 -3.43 14.03 -6.74
N LEU A 54 -2.16 13.79 -6.39
CA LEU A 54 -1.76 13.44 -5.02
C LEU A 54 -1.65 14.68 -4.15
N GLN A 55 -1.82 14.47 -2.85
CA GLN A 55 -1.56 15.46 -1.79
C GLN A 55 -0.58 14.88 -0.77
N VAL A 56 0.11 15.75 -0.06
CA VAL A 56 0.97 15.36 1.07
C VAL A 56 0.17 14.56 2.09
N GLY A 57 0.73 13.45 2.53
CA GLY A 57 0.08 12.56 3.49
C GLY A 57 -0.70 11.39 2.87
N MET A 58 -1.05 11.43 1.58
CA MET A 58 -1.63 10.28 0.88
C MET A 58 -0.61 9.14 0.79
N TYR A 59 -1.11 7.92 0.59
CA TYR A 59 -0.26 6.75 0.39
C TYR A 59 -0.30 6.28 -1.06
N VAL A 60 0.84 5.77 -1.51
CA VAL A 60 1.01 5.17 -2.84
C VAL A 60 1.64 3.79 -2.70
N HIS A 61 1.22 2.85 -3.55
CA HIS A 61 1.82 1.54 -3.70
C HIS A 61 2.58 1.48 -5.01
N VAL A 62 3.90 1.38 -4.93
CA VAL A 62 4.81 1.27 -6.08
C VAL A 62 5.03 -0.21 -6.37
N THR A 63 4.73 -0.64 -7.58
CA THR A 63 4.83 -2.04 -7.99
C THR A 63 5.47 -2.18 -9.37
N ALA A 64 5.87 -3.39 -9.70
CA ALA A 64 6.37 -3.80 -11.01
C ALA A 64 7.69 -3.13 -11.45
N SER A 65 8.42 -2.47 -10.54
CA SER A 65 9.78 -2.01 -10.83
C SER A 65 10.77 -3.15 -10.77
N SER A 66 11.71 -3.20 -11.70
CA SER A 66 12.88 -4.10 -11.62
C SER A 66 13.87 -3.66 -10.54
N THR A 67 13.70 -2.46 -10.01
CA THR A 67 14.53 -1.88 -8.96
C THR A 67 13.85 -2.09 -7.61
N ALA A 68 14.25 -3.15 -6.90
CA ALA A 68 13.56 -3.65 -5.71
C ALA A 68 13.36 -2.59 -4.61
N TYR A 69 14.33 -1.71 -4.40
CA TYR A 69 14.28 -0.70 -3.32
C TYR A 69 13.23 0.40 -3.52
N VAL A 70 12.64 0.55 -4.70
CA VAL A 70 11.54 1.50 -4.92
C VAL A 70 10.15 0.87 -4.77
N ASN A 71 10.06 -0.47 -4.73
CA ASN A 71 8.79 -1.17 -4.55
C ASN A 71 8.32 -1.10 -3.09
N GLY A 72 7.06 -0.85 -2.88
CA GLY A 72 6.47 -0.81 -1.54
C GLY A 72 5.34 0.22 -1.41
N ILE A 73 4.87 0.36 -0.18
CA ILE A 73 3.87 1.35 0.17
C ILE A 73 4.54 2.54 0.89
N TYR A 74 4.31 3.73 0.37
CA TYR A 74 4.97 4.94 0.84
C TYR A 74 3.98 6.07 1.07
N LYS A 75 4.29 6.90 2.07
CA LYS A 75 3.56 8.14 2.32
C LYS A 75 4.15 9.27 1.48
N VAL A 76 3.31 10.00 0.75
CA VAL A 76 3.72 11.19 0.00
C VAL A 76 4.24 12.24 0.99
N ALA A 77 5.51 12.59 0.86
CA ALA A 77 6.19 13.53 1.74
C ALA A 77 6.07 14.97 1.23
N SER A 78 6.17 15.17 -0.07
CA SER A 78 5.96 16.48 -0.69
C SER A 78 5.38 16.37 -2.10
N VAL A 79 4.79 17.45 -2.58
CA VAL A 79 4.23 17.60 -3.93
C VAL A 79 4.77 18.89 -4.52
N PRO A 80 6.01 18.88 -5.08
CA PRO A 80 6.64 20.05 -5.67
C PRO A 80 5.88 20.61 -6.87
N SER A 81 5.20 19.76 -7.65
CA SER A 81 4.38 20.18 -8.78
C SER A 81 3.21 19.20 -9.01
N SER A 82 2.32 19.51 -9.94
CA SER A 82 1.23 18.59 -10.31
C SER A 82 1.72 17.27 -10.92
N THR A 83 2.95 17.22 -11.41
CA THR A 83 3.57 16.04 -12.03
C THR A 83 4.75 15.47 -11.24
N THR A 84 5.06 16.02 -10.06
CA THR A 84 6.21 15.58 -9.26
C THR A 84 5.81 15.45 -7.80
N PHE A 85 6.14 14.31 -7.19
CA PHE A 85 5.99 14.10 -5.75
C PHE A 85 7.20 13.34 -5.20
N THR A 86 7.38 13.38 -3.88
CA THR A 86 8.44 12.67 -3.18
C THR A 86 7.88 11.77 -2.10
N TYR A 87 8.64 10.72 -1.78
CA TYR A 87 8.42 9.89 -0.60
C TYR A 87 9.76 9.47 0.02
N ALA A 88 9.76 9.24 1.34
CA ALA A 88 10.91 8.67 2.02
C ALA A 88 10.97 7.16 1.73
N GLN A 89 12.16 6.66 1.41
CA GLN A 89 12.46 5.25 1.26
C GLN A 89 13.01 4.68 2.58
N ASN A 90 13.07 3.36 2.68
CA ASN A 90 13.76 2.72 3.81
C ASN A 90 15.26 3.03 3.72
N SER A 91 15.89 3.20 4.87
CA SER A 91 17.34 3.35 4.98
C SER A 91 18.06 2.23 4.22
N ASN A 92 19.08 2.57 3.44
CA ASN A 92 19.83 1.74 2.50
C ASN A 92 19.26 1.70 1.07
N ALA A 93 18.35 2.57 0.69
CA ALA A 93 18.00 2.74 -0.72
C ALA A 93 19.23 3.19 -1.52
N SER A 94 19.53 2.48 -2.58
CA SER A 94 20.62 2.87 -3.47
C SER A 94 20.27 4.18 -4.18
N ASN A 95 21.22 5.10 -4.29
CA ASN A 95 21.05 6.28 -5.11
C ASN A 95 21.01 5.88 -6.60
N GLY A 96 20.14 6.52 -7.35
CA GLY A 96 20.04 6.26 -8.79
C GLY A 96 18.64 6.40 -9.34
N THR A 97 18.50 6.08 -10.61
CA THR A 97 17.21 6.09 -11.32
C THR A 97 16.65 4.66 -11.37
N ALA A 98 15.40 4.51 -10.99
CA ALA A 98 14.72 3.23 -11.09
C ALA A 98 14.51 2.82 -12.56
N ALA A 99 14.69 1.54 -12.84
CA ALA A 99 14.54 0.97 -14.17
C ALA A 99 13.33 0.01 -14.23
N GLY A 100 12.91 -0.30 -15.46
CA GLY A 100 11.79 -1.21 -15.74
C GLY A 100 10.43 -0.53 -15.79
N THR A 101 9.40 -1.34 -15.99
CA THR A 101 8.01 -0.84 -15.98
C THR A 101 7.58 -0.58 -14.55
N ILE A 102 7.21 0.65 -14.26
CA ILE A 102 6.79 1.08 -12.93
C ILE A 102 5.32 1.45 -12.98
N VAL A 103 4.54 0.89 -12.08
CA VAL A 103 3.12 1.25 -11.90
C VAL A 103 2.95 1.70 -10.46
N ILE A 104 2.28 2.83 -10.29
CA ILE A 104 1.99 3.41 -8.99
C ILE A 104 0.47 3.55 -8.86
N TYR A 105 -0.06 3.06 -7.75
CA TYR A 105 -1.47 3.11 -7.39
C TYR A 105 -1.65 3.95 -6.13
N LYS A 106 -2.82 4.57 -5.97
CA LYS A 106 -3.20 5.08 -4.65
C LYS A 106 -3.49 3.91 -3.71
N ALA A 107 -3.13 4.07 -2.45
CA ALA A 107 -3.32 3.06 -1.42
C ALA A 107 -4.05 3.66 -0.22
N TYR A 108 -5.03 2.92 0.29
CA TYR A 108 -5.87 3.33 1.40
C TYR A 108 -5.75 2.32 2.53
N HIS A 109 -5.15 2.72 3.66
CA HIS A 109 -5.02 1.84 4.81
C HIS A 109 -6.38 1.59 5.46
N ILE A 110 -6.67 0.32 5.74
CA ILE A 110 -7.73 -0.09 6.66
C ILE A 110 -7.19 0.01 8.08
N VAL A 111 -6.00 -0.55 8.30
CA VAL A 111 -5.22 -0.38 9.54
C VAL A 111 -3.74 -0.26 9.18
N LYS A 112 -2.98 0.46 10.03
CA LYS A 112 -1.54 0.64 9.84
C LYS A 112 -0.79 0.45 11.16
N ASP A 113 0.20 -0.45 11.14
CA ASP A 113 1.08 -0.77 12.26
C ASP A 113 0.32 -1.07 13.58
N VAL A 114 -0.86 -1.68 13.46
CA VAL A 114 -1.67 -2.05 14.62
C VAL A 114 -1.07 -3.26 15.34
N SER A 115 -0.95 -3.18 16.66
CA SER A 115 -0.37 -4.26 17.46
C SER A 115 -1.37 -5.40 17.68
N ILE A 116 -0.91 -6.63 17.46
CA ILE A 116 -1.62 -7.87 17.81
C ILE A 116 -0.78 -8.60 18.86
N PRO A 117 -1.26 -8.70 20.11
CA PRO A 117 -0.56 -9.45 21.16
C PRO A 117 -0.33 -10.92 20.79
N ALA A 118 0.58 -11.57 21.48
CA ALA A 118 0.81 -13.01 21.33
C ALA A 118 -0.48 -13.81 21.57
N ASN A 119 -0.70 -14.86 20.78
CA ASN A 119 -1.84 -15.77 20.91
C ASN A 119 -3.21 -15.05 20.95
N SER A 120 -3.38 -13.99 20.15
CA SER A 120 -4.62 -13.22 20.11
C SER A 120 -5.09 -12.95 18.69
N THR A 121 -6.37 -12.61 18.56
CA THR A 121 -7.01 -12.26 17.29
C THR A 121 -7.48 -10.81 17.35
N LEU A 122 -7.21 -10.07 16.29
CA LEU A 122 -7.72 -8.72 16.04
C LEU A 122 -8.82 -8.77 15.00
N LYS A 123 -10.00 -8.30 15.34
CA LYS A 123 -11.08 -8.06 14.37
C LYS A 123 -10.94 -6.66 13.81
N ILE A 124 -10.64 -6.56 12.52
CA ILE A 124 -10.36 -5.29 11.83
C ILE A 124 -11.62 -4.76 11.16
N VAL A 125 -12.33 -5.63 10.44
CA VAL A 125 -13.62 -5.33 9.83
C VAL A 125 -14.63 -6.31 10.39
N SER A 126 -15.59 -5.81 11.17
CA SER A 126 -16.65 -6.62 11.78
C SER A 126 -17.95 -5.82 11.79
N GLY A 127 -18.94 -6.27 11.00
CA GLY A 127 -20.24 -5.62 10.87
C GLY A 127 -20.24 -4.32 10.05
N GLN A 128 -19.10 -3.81 9.64
CA GLN A 128 -18.94 -2.73 8.67
C GLN A 128 -18.71 -3.33 7.28
N LYS A 129 -18.95 -2.54 6.25
CA LYS A 129 -18.80 -2.97 4.85
C LYS A 129 -17.85 -2.01 4.15
N ILE A 130 -16.81 -2.57 3.50
CA ILE A 130 -15.91 -1.80 2.65
C ILE A 130 -16.14 -2.23 1.21
N ILE A 131 -16.48 -1.28 0.35
CA ILE A 131 -16.67 -1.54 -1.07
C ILE A 131 -15.29 -1.63 -1.73
N LEU A 132 -15.06 -2.72 -2.44
CA LEU A 132 -13.92 -2.94 -3.32
C LEU A 132 -14.41 -2.81 -4.75
N ASN A 133 -13.87 -1.85 -5.49
CA ASN A 133 -14.17 -1.72 -6.90
C ASN A 133 -13.56 -2.88 -7.70
N ALA A 134 -13.99 -3.02 -8.94
CA ALA A 134 -13.46 -4.08 -9.82
C ALA A 134 -11.92 -3.99 -9.91
N ASN A 135 -11.27 -5.11 -9.68
CA ASN A 135 -9.81 -5.29 -9.66
C ASN A 135 -9.05 -4.64 -8.49
N ASP A 136 -9.70 -3.95 -7.56
CA ASP A 136 -9.03 -3.53 -6.33
C ASP A 136 -8.42 -4.73 -5.61
N LYS A 137 -7.28 -4.52 -4.97
CA LYS A 137 -6.56 -5.58 -4.27
C LYS A 137 -6.45 -5.26 -2.79
N LEU A 138 -6.82 -6.24 -1.97
CA LEU A 138 -6.59 -6.19 -0.53
C LEU A 138 -5.20 -6.77 -0.24
N TYR A 139 -4.40 -6.02 0.47
CA TYR A 139 -3.09 -6.43 0.97
C TYR A 139 -3.06 -6.42 2.48
N ALA A 140 -2.39 -7.41 3.05
CA ALA A 140 -2.04 -7.43 4.47
C ALA A 140 -0.60 -7.91 4.63
N TYR A 141 0.14 -7.29 5.54
CA TYR A 141 1.46 -7.76 5.94
C TYR A 141 1.68 -7.50 7.43
N ALA A 142 2.46 -8.37 8.04
CA ALA A 142 2.79 -8.30 9.45
C ALA A 142 4.31 -8.22 9.65
N SER A 143 4.75 -7.74 10.83
CA SER A 143 6.16 -7.67 11.20
C SER A 143 6.81 -9.05 11.41
N ALA A 144 6.02 -10.13 11.52
CA ALA A 144 6.49 -11.50 11.60
C ALA A 144 5.54 -12.46 10.89
N ALA A 145 6.05 -13.62 10.47
CA ALA A 145 5.30 -14.64 9.72
C ALA A 145 4.36 -15.51 10.59
N THR A 146 4.00 -15.04 11.79
CA THR A 146 3.12 -15.76 12.72
C THR A 146 1.68 -15.23 12.69
N VAL A 147 1.30 -14.49 11.65
CA VAL A 147 -0.03 -13.91 11.53
C VAL A 147 -0.78 -14.58 10.39
N ASP A 148 -1.92 -15.15 10.72
CA ASP A 148 -2.92 -15.61 9.77
C ASP A 148 -3.97 -14.53 9.55
N VAL A 149 -4.35 -14.28 8.30
CA VAL A 149 -5.38 -13.29 7.93
C VAL A 149 -6.52 -13.97 7.23
N ILE A 150 -7.74 -13.71 7.69
CA ILE A 150 -8.98 -14.20 7.09
C ILE A 150 -9.79 -13.01 6.59
N ALA A 151 -10.22 -13.06 5.33
CA ALA A 151 -11.09 -12.06 4.74
C ALA A 151 -12.37 -12.70 4.21
N GLY A 152 -13.51 -12.21 4.66
CA GLY A 152 -14.83 -12.53 4.13
C GLY A 152 -15.22 -11.52 3.04
N ILE A 153 -15.43 -11.99 1.81
CA ILE A 153 -15.75 -11.13 0.67
C ILE A 153 -17.04 -11.61 0.01
N LEU A 154 -18.02 -10.71 -0.12
CA LEU A 154 -19.18 -10.92 -0.97
C LEU A 154 -18.84 -10.43 -2.38
N GLN A 155 -18.91 -11.31 -3.34
CA GLN A 155 -18.65 -11.00 -4.75
C GLN A 155 -19.95 -10.62 -5.48
N GLU A 156 -19.80 -9.88 -6.57
CA GLU A 156 -20.87 -9.57 -7.52
C GLU A 156 -22.08 -8.85 -6.91
N VAL A 157 -21.80 -7.83 -6.11
CA VAL A 157 -22.86 -6.97 -5.59
C VAL A 157 -23.19 -5.93 -6.65
N SER A 158 -24.40 -6.02 -7.20
CA SER A 158 -24.96 -5.05 -8.17
C SER A 158 -25.64 -3.89 -7.47
#